data_f6cb911cc38447484223f840daa19ab9
#
_entry.id   f6cb911cc38447484223f840daa19ab9
#
_cell.length_a   1.000
_cell.length_b   1.000
_cell.length_c   1.000
_cell.angle_alpha   90.00
_cell.angle_beta   90.00
_cell.angle_gamma   90.00
#
_symmetry.space_group_name_H-M   'P 1'
#
loop_
_entity.id
_entity.type
_entity.pdbx_description
1 polymer ?
#
loop_
_entity_poly.entity_id
_entity_poly.type
_entity_poly.pdbx_seq_one_letter_code
_entity_poly.pdbx_strand_id
1 'polypeptide(L)'
;MQNEKELQITLRNVSKKYGEHSILENISLDIYKGDFVCIFGKSGGGKTTLLNIIGTLENYDSGSVTCFSNRDPIKAPKVGELLRREKIAYLFQNFALVEKMTVEENMMLAAKYNQEKNKKNLIEAALNKMGISDKLKSKVYELSGGEQQRVALARNMIKPFEIMLADEPTGSLDYENRKIVIDTLIRLNDEGKTIVVVSHDKDF
;
A
#
# COMPACT_ATOMS: atom_id res chain seq x y z
N MET A 1 -24.92 -12.17 -18.53
CA MET A 1 -24.21 -10.90 -18.65
C MET A 1 -22.88 -11.10 -17.91
N GLN A 2 -21.75 -11.19 -18.63
CA GLN A 2 -20.43 -11.18 -17.99
C GLN A 2 -20.29 -9.81 -17.33
N ASN A 3 -20.15 -9.77 -16.00
CA ASN A 3 -19.75 -8.55 -15.30
C ASN A 3 -18.36 -8.17 -15.83
N GLU A 4 -18.25 -7.16 -16.68
CA GLU A 4 -16.95 -6.57 -17.03
C GLU A 4 -16.33 -6.08 -15.74
N LYS A 5 -15.17 -6.66 -15.38
CA LYS A 5 -14.42 -6.22 -14.21
C LYS A 5 -14.01 -4.76 -14.38
N GLU A 6 -14.27 -3.94 -13.38
CA GLU A 6 -13.90 -2.52 -13.36
C GLU A 6 -12.38 -2.36 -13.38
N LEU A 7 -11.85 -1.67 -14.40
CA LEU A 7 -10.43 -1.40 -14.55
C LEU A 7 -10.02 -0.25 -13.62
N GLN A 8 -9.12 -0.50 -12.68
CA GLN A 8 -8.68 0.51 -11.73
C GLN A 8 -7.34 1.14 -12.10
N ILE A 9 -6.39 0.33 -12.58
CA ILE A 9 -5.05 0.81 -12.96
C ILE A 9 -4.69 0.30 -14.34
N THR A 10 -4.15 1.19 -15.16
CA THR A 10 -3.64 0.84 -16.50
C THR A 10 -2.28 1.50 -16.72
N LEU A 11 -1.29 0.71 -17.04
CA LEU A 11 0.01 1.17 -17.54
C LEU A 11 0.15 0.79 -19.02
N ARG A 12 0.69 1.69 -19.84
CA ARG A 12 0.97 1.44 -21.25
C ARG A 12 2.36 1.94 -21.61
N ASN A 13 3.23 0.99 -21.95
CA ASN A 13 4.62 1.23 -22.40
C ASN A 13 5.41 2.15 -21.44
N VAL A 14 5.19 2.00 -20.13
CA VAL A 14 5.83 2.81 -19.10
C VAL A 14 7.29 2.45 -19.00
N SER A 15 8.17 3.47 -19.11
CA SER A 15 9.60 3.32 -18.93
C SER A 15 10.12 4.33 -17.92
N LYS A 16 11.18 3.94 -17.17
CA LYS A 16 11.80 4.75 -16.14
C LYS A 16 13.31 4.53 -16.12
N LYS A 17 14.07 5.63 -16.04
CA LYS A 17 15.54 5.62 -15.89
C LYS A 17 15.96 6.48 -14.71
N TYR A 18 17.12 6.16 -14.14
CA TYR A 18 17.86 7.02 -13.22
C TYR A 18 19.27 7.25 -13.82
N GLY A 19 19.49 8.46 -14.31
CA GLY A 19 20.66 8.76 -15.14
C GLY A 19 20.69 7.84 -16.37
N GLU A 20 21.79 7.10 -16.57
CA GLU A 20 21.94 6.17 -17.69
C GLU A 20 21.34 4.77 -17.41
N HIS A 21 20.89 4.49 -16.17
CA HIS A 21 20.40 3.17 -15.78
C HIS A 21 18.90 3.05 -16.07
N SER A 22 18.54 2.14 -16.97
CA SER A 22 17.14 1.76 -17.22
C SER A 22 16.65 0.87 -16.09
N ILE A 23 15.53 1.26 -15.47
CA ILE A 23 14.90 0.54 -14.34
C ILE A 23 13.62 -0.17 -14.78
N LEU A 24 12.81 0.49 -15.60
CA LEU A 24 11.61 -0.09 -16.21
C LEU A 24 11.65 0.16 -17.70
N GLU A 25 11.33 -0.86 -18.50
CA GLU A 25 11.32 -0.78 -19.94
C GLU A 25 10.00 -1.28 -20.51
N ASN A 26 9.22 -0.36 -21.12
CA ASN A 26 7.98 -0.66 -21.85
C ASN A 26 6.96 -1.52 -21.04
N ILE A 27 6.82 -1.26 -19.73
CA ILE A 27 5.90 -2.01 -18.87
C ILE A 27 4.46 -1.65 -19.23
N SER A 28 3.66 -2.69 -19.50
CA SER A 28 2.21 -2.58 -19.69
C SER A 28 1.51 -3.55 -18.75
N LEU A 29 0.51 -3.05 -18.00
CA LEU A 29 -0.19 -3.80 -16.97
C LEU A 29 -1.60 -3.26 -16.80
N ASP A 30 -2.58 -4.15 -16.63
CA ASP A 30 -3.94 -3.84 -16.23
C ASP A 30 -4.23 -4.47 -14.87
N ILE A 31 -4.83 -3.71 -13.95
CA ILE A 31 -5.26 -4.17 -12.64
C ILE A 31 -6.74 -3.85 -12.51
N TYR A 32 -7.53 -4.88 -12.26
CA TYR A 32 -8.97 -4.78 -12.12
C TYR A 32 -9.37 -4.78 -10.63
N LYS A 33 -10.53 -4.25 -10.35
CA LYS A 33 -11.12 -4.25 -9.02
C LYS A 33 -11.25 -5.67 -8.47
N GLY A 34 -10.76 -5.87 -7.25
CA GLY A 34 -10.75 -7.15 -6.57
C GLY A 34 -9.62 -8.09 -6.99
N ASP A 35 -8.69 -7.66 -7.86
CA ASP A 35 -7.53 -8.46 -8.17
C ASP A 35 -6.56 -8.55 -6.99
N PHE A 36 -5.91 -9.71 -6.84
CA PHE A 36 -4.73 -9.89 -5.99
C PHE A 36 -3.53 -10.11 -6.89
N VAL A 37 -2.69 -9.10 -7.04
CA VAL A 37 -1.55 -9.10 -7.97
C VAL A 37 -0.24 -9.21 -7.19
N CYS A 38 0.58 -10.21 -7.53
CA CYS A 38 1.94 -10.35 -6.98
C CYS A 38 2.96 -10.10 -8.10
N ILE A 39 3.87 -9.14 -7.88
CA ILE A 39 4.96 -8.79 -8.78
C ILE A 39 6.27 -9.29 -8.18
N PHE A 40 6.83 -10.33 -8.79
CA PHE A 40 8.08 -10.92 -8.33
C PHE A 40 9.27 -10.46 -9.16
N GLY A 41 10.43 -10.36 -8.53
CA GLY A 41 11.67 -10.04 -9.22
C GLY A 41 12.84 -9.90 -8.25
N LYS A 42 14.07 -9.89 -8.83
CA LYS A 42 15.30 -9.71 -8.05
C LYS A 42 15.31 -8.37 -7.31
N SER A 43 16.06 -8.28 -6.21
CA SER A 43 16.34 -6.99 -5.58
C SER A 43 16.96 -6.02 -6.60
N GLY A 44 16.56 -4.75 -6.54
CA GLY A 44 16.99 -3.74 -7.53
C GLY A 44 16.29 -3.84 -8.91
N GLY A 45 15.38 -4.78 -9.14
CA GLY A 45 14.67 -4.96 -10.43
C GLY A 45 13.51 -3.98 -10.68
N GLY A 46 13.47 -2.82 -10.02
CA GLY A 46 12.48 -1.78 -10.30
C GLY A 46 11.10 -2.00 -9.69
N LYS A 47 10.89 -3.04 -8.86
CA LYS A 47 9.58 -3.36 -8.28
C LYS A 47 9.00 -2.22 -7.45
N THR A 48 9.77 -1.66 -6.53
CA THR A 48 9.39 -0.49 -5.71
C THR A 48 9.10 0.73 -6.59
N THR A 49 9.93 0.97 -7.63
CA THR A 49 9.72 2.04 -8.59
C THR A 49 8.38 1.88 -9.32
N LEU A 50 8.07 0.67 -9.79
CA LEU A 50 6.78 0.37 -10.43
C LEU A 50 5.62 0.62 -9.47
N LEU A 51 5.74 0.15 -8.23
CA LEU A 51 4.72 0.33 -7.21
C LEU A 51 4.52 1.82 -6.87
N ASN A 52 5.62 2.60 -6.78
CA ASN A 52 5.57 4.05 -6.56
C ASN A 52 4.89 4.80 -7.72
N ILE A 53 5.13 4.39 -8.96
CA ILE A 53 4.46 4.95 -10.14
C ILE A 53 2.94 4.66 -10.06
N ILE A 54 2.53 3.42 -9.77
CA ILE A 54 1.13 3.03 -9.55
C ILE A 54 0.53 3.86 -8.40
N GLY A 55 1.28 4.04 -7.31
CA GLY A 55 0.90 4.80 -6.13
C GLY A 55 0.90 6.32 -6.31
N THR A 56 1.22 6.82 -7.51
CA THR A 56 1.34 8.25 -7.81
C THR A 56 2.37 8.99 -6.94
N LEU A 57 3.42 8.28 -6.52
CA LEU A 57 4.52 8.80 -5.71
C LEU A 57 5.75 9.16 -6.53
N GLU A 58 5.88 8.58 -7.73
CA GLU A 58 7.05 8.74 -8.59
C GLU A 58 6.67 8.94 -10.06
N ASN A 59 7.41 9.84 -10.75
CA ASN A 59 7.25 10.08 -12.17
C ASN A 59 7.89 8.98 -13.02
N TYR A 60 7.41 8.83 -14.25
CA TYR A 60 7.97 7.97 -15.30
C TYR A 60 8.40 8.84 -16.50
N ASP A 61 9.26 8.29 -17.37
CA ASP A 61 9.87 9.04 -18.47
C ASP A 61 9.07 8.95 -19.77
N SER A 62 8.49 7.78 -20.05
CA SER A 62 7.64 7.57 -21.24
C SER A 62 6.49 6.62 -20.96
N GLY A 63 5.51 6.60 -21.85
CA GLY A 63 4.28 5.83 -21.69
C GLY A 63 3.14 6.63 -21.09
N SER A 64 2.17 5.93 -20.53
CA SER A 64 1.03 6.54 -19.82
C SER A 64 0.54 5.68 -18.66
N VAL A 65 0.02 6.33 -17.63
CA VAL A 65 -0.60 5.69 -16.46
C VAL A 65 -1.99 6.24 -16.26
N THR A 66 -2.98 5.36 -16.10
CA THR A 66 -4.33 5.74 -15.72
C THR A 66 -4.69 5.09 -14.41
N CYS A 67 -5.15 5.87 -13.44
CA CYS A 67 -5.60 5.40 -12.13
C CYS A 67 -7.02 5.88 -11.87
N PHE A 68 -7.97 4.96 -11.67
CA PHE A 68 -9.37 5.27 -11.41
C PHE A 68 -9.94 6.29 -12.42
N SER A 69 -9.75 6.01 -13.72
CA SER A 69 -10.14 6.87 -14.86
C SER A 69 -9.40 8.22 -14.96
N ASN A 70 -8.46 8.52 -14.07
CA ASN A 70 -7.62 9.72 -14.15
C ASN A 70 -6.34 9.38 -14.92
N ARG A 71 -6.16 10.01 -16.08
CA ARG A 71 -4.95 9.85 -16.89
C ARG A 71 -3.79 10.66 -16.30
N ASP A 72 -2.61 10.02 -16.21
CA ASP A 72 -1.36 10.61 -15.76
C ASP A 72 -1.49 11.42 -14.44
N PRO A 73 -2.07 10.84 -13.38
CA PRO A 73 -2.41 11.58 -12.16
C PRO A 73 -1.18 12.14 -11.44
N ILE A 74 0.00 11.58 -11.68
CA ILE A 74 1.26 12.08 -11.11
C ILE A 74 1.64 13.45 -11.70
N LYS A 75 1.24 13.74 -12.94
CA LYS A 75 1.44 15.04 -13.60
C LYS A 75 0.43 16.09 -13.14
N ALA A 76 -0.58 15.68 -12.39
CA ALA A 76 -1.61 16.52 -11.78
C ALA A 76 -1.57 16.38 -10.24
N PRO A 77 -0.72 17.12 -9.52
CA PRO A 77 -0.43 16.90 -8.10
C PRO A 77 -1.67 16.81 -7.20
N LYS A 78 -2.68 17.66 -7.44
CA LYS A 78 -3.95 17.63 -6.70
C LYS A 78 -4.74 16.34 -6.90
N VAL A 79 -4.72 15.79 -8.12
CA VAL A 79 -5.38 14.51 -8.45
C VAL A 79 -4.64 13.37 -7.78
N GLY A 80 -3.31 13.31 -7.89
CA GLY A 80 -2.50 12.30 -7.21
C GLY A 80 -2.66 12.32 -5.69
N GLU A 81 -2.71 13.53 -5.09
CA GLU A 81 -2.98 13.67 -3.65
C GLU A 81 -4.36 13.12 -3.26
N LEU A 82 -5.41 13.45 -4.03
CA LEU A 82 -6.76 12.96 -3.80
C LEU A 82 -6.83 11.44 -3.88
N LEU A 83 -6.20 10.84 -4.90
CA LEU A 83 -6.13 9.38 -5.04
C LEU A 83 -5.44 8.73 -3.84
N ARG A 84 -4.29 9.24 -3.41
CA ARG A 84 -3.58 8.74 -2.22
C ARG A 84 -4.38 8.92 -0.93
N ARG A 85 -5.20 9.96 -0.85
CA ARG A 85 -6.05 10.21 0.32
C ARG A 85 -7.26 9.28 0.40
N GLU A 86 -7.89 8.97 -0.75
CA GLU A 86 -9.23 8.36 -0.77
C GLU A 86 -9.29 6.97 -1.42
N LYS A 87 -8.32 6.64 -2.30
CA LYS A 87 -8.36 5.43 -3.12
C LYS A 87 -7.20 4.47 -2.91
N ILE A 88 -6.01 4.99 -2.59
CA ILE A 88 -4.78 4.21 -2.54
C ILE A 88 -4.26 4.13 -1.10
N ALA A 89 -4.16 2.93 -0.54
CA ALA A 89 -3.37 2.66 0.65
C ALA A 89 -1.98 2.18 0.25
N TYR A 90 -0.95 2.56 1.00
CA TYR A 90 0.42 2.14 0.71
C TYR A 90 1.09 1.59 1.97
N LEU A 91 1.48 0.32 1.94
CA LEU A 91 2.26 -0.35 2.98
C LEU A 91 3.72 -0.36 2.54
N PHE A 92 4.50 0.55 3.11
CA PHE A 92 5.92 0.72 2.79
C PHE A 92 6.79 -0.32 3.48
N GLN A 93 7.88 -0.71 2.85
CA GLN A 93 8.89 -1.61 3.42
C GLN A 93 9.46 -1.12 4.76
N ASN A 94 9.63 0.20 4.92
CA ASN A 94 10.11 0.86 6.15
C ASN A 94 8.97 1.31 7.08
N PHE A 95 7.77 0.75 6.92
CA PHE A 95 6.55 1.03 7.70
C PHE A 95 6.02 2.47 7.56
N ALA A 96 6.85 3.45 7.25
CA ALA A 96 6.55 4.89 7.19
C ALA A 96 5.80 5.40 8.44
N LEU A 97 6.17 4.91 9.61
CA LEU A 97 5.69 5.40 10.91
C LEU A 97 6.59 6.53 11.41
N VAL A 98 6.00 7.46 12.15
CA VAL A 98 6.76 8.53 12.82
C VAL A 98 7.27 7.98 14.16
N GLU A 99 8.56 7.65 14.23
CA GLU A 99 9.17 6.91 15.33
C GLU A 99 8.97 7.55 16.71
N LYS A 100 9.06 8.89 16.80
CA LYS A 100 8.92 9.66 18.04
C LYS A 100 7.46 9.85 18.49
N MET A 101 6.50 9.52 17.65
CA MET A 101 5.07 9.53 17.99
C MET A 101 4.66 8.21 18.63
N THR A 102 3.57 8.24 19.42
CA THR A 102 2.91 7.03 19.89
C THR A 102 2.19 6.32 18.76
N VAL A 103 1.80 5.07 18.99
CA VAL A 103 0.93 4.32 18.08
C VAL A 103 -0.37 5.10 17.85
N GLU A 104 -1.01 5.59 18.92
CA GLU A 104 -2.25 6.39 18.80
C GLU A 104 -2.07 7.64 17.92
N GLU A 105 -0.99 8.38 18.11
CA GLU A 105 -0.67 9.57 17.30
C GLU A 105 -0.48 9.21 15.83
N ASN A 106 0.25 8.13 15.52
CA ASN A 106 0.42 7.64 14.15
C ASN A 106 -0.91 7.20 13.50
N MET A 107 -1.76 6.52 14.26
CA MET A 107 -3.08 6.11 13.80
C MET A 107 -3.99 7.31 13.54
N MET A 108 -3.93 8.34 14.40
CA MET A 108 -4.73 9.55 14.28
C MET A 108 -4.44 10.32 12.98
N LEU A 109 -3.18 10.28 12.48
CA LEU A 109 -2.82 10.91 11.19
C LEU A 109 -3.66 10.35 10.03
N ALA A 110 -3.88 9.04 10.01
CA ALA A 110 -4.70 8.38 8.97
C ALA A 110 -6.21 8.50 9.25
N ALA A 111 -6.61 8.43 10.52
CA ALA A 111 -8.01 8.57 10.94
C ALA A 111 -8.62 9.93 10.57
N LYS A 112 -7.79 10.97 10.38
CA LYS A 112 -8.22 12.30 9.90
C LYS A 112 -9.01 12.23 8.59
N TYR A 113 -8.67 11.29 7.72
CA TYR A 113 -9.31 11.14 6.39
C TYR A 113 -10.51 10.19 6.38
N ASN A 114 -10.82 9.54 7.49
CA ASN A 114 -12.00 8.70 7.62
C ASN A 114 -13.20 9.56 8.05
N GLN A 115 -14.40 9.22 7.58
CA GLN A 115 -15.65 9.95 7.91
C GLN A 115 -16.25 9.52 9.27
N GLU A 116 -15.77 8.41 9.86
CA GLU A 116 -16.24 7.97 11.18
C GLU A 116 -16.01 9.05 12.23
N LYS A 117 -17.07 9.39 12.98
CA LYS A 117 -17.00 10.45 14.00
C LYS A 117 -16.17 10.03 15.20
N ASN A 118 -16.32 8.77 15.63
CA ASN A 118 -15.56 8.25 16.78
C ASN A 118 -14.21 7.67 16.32
N LYS A 119 -13.22 8.53 16.15
CA LYS A 119 -11.87 8.13 15.73
C LYS A 119 -11.21 7.15 16.70
N LYS A 120 -11.50 7.28 18.00
CA LYS A 120 -10.94 6.41 19.04
C LYS A 120 -11.39 4.97 18.85
N ASN A 121 -12.69 4.74 18.70
CA ASN A 121 -13.21 3.41 18.45
C ASN A 121 -12.69 2.80 17.15
N LEU A 122 -12.55 3.64 16.08
CA LEU A 122 -11.98 3.22 14.81
C LEU A 122 -10.54 2.72 14.97
N ILE A 123 -9.71 3.45 15.71
CA ILE A 123 -8.32 3.11 15.99
C ILE A 123 -8.24 1.84 16.84
N GLU A 124 -8.98 1.78 17.92
CA GLU A 124 -9.01 0.61 18.81
C GLU A 124 -9.44 -0.66 18.06
N ALA A 125 -10.48 -0.58 17.23
CA ALA A 125 -10.95 -1.70 16.43
C ALA A 125 -9.87 -2.19 15.42
N ALA A 126 -9.16 -1.26 14.78
CA ALA A 126 -8.09 -1.62 13.85
C ALA A 126 -6.90 -2.28 14.55
N LEU A 127 -6.47 -1.74 15.70
CA LEU A 127 -5.39 -2.31 16.51
C LEU A 127 -5.78 -3.68 17.10
N ASN A 128 -7.02 -3.85 17.52
CA ASN A 128 -7.54 -5.15 17.97
C ASN A 128 -7.48 -6.21 16.88
N LYS A 129 -7.86 -5.86 15.65
CA LYS A 129 -7.75 -6.77 14.50
C LYS A 129 -6.30 -7.23 14.23
N MET A 130 -5.33 -6.41 14.60
CA MET A 130 -3.89 -6.70 14.46
C MET A 130 -3.28 -7.30 15.74
N GLY A 131 -4.05 -7.50 16.82
CA GLY A 131 -3.55 -8.04 18.09
C GLY A 131 -2.47 -7.15 18.73
N ILE A 132 -2.64 -5.80 18.68
CA ILE A 132 -1.62 -4.85 19.16
C ILE A 132 -2.21 -3.68 19.94
N SER A 133 -3.40 -3.84 20.52
CA SER A 133 -4.09 -2.77 21.26
C SER A 133 -3.38 -2.35 22.53
N ASP A 134 -2.63 -3.26 23.16
CA ASP A 134 -1.81 -3.02 24.35
C ASP A 134 -0.71 -1.98 24.11
N LYS A 135 -0.31 -1.76 22.85
CA LYS A 135 0.76 -0.82 22.45
C LYS A 135 0.24 0.58 22.11
N LEU A 136 -1.05 0.88 22.28
CA LEU A 136 -1.65 2.16 21.87
C LEU A 136 -0.86 3.40 22.33
N LYS A 137 -0.32 3.36 23.55
CA LYS A 137 0.44 4.47 24.16
C LYS A 137 1.95 4.36 24.02
N SER A 138 2.47 3.25 23.51
CA SER A 138 3.89 3.05 23.27
C SER A 138 4.39 3.96 22.13
N LYS A 139 5.63 4.43 22.24
CA LYS A 139 6.31 5.11 21.13
C LYS A 139 6.71 4.07 20.07
N VAL A 140 6.67 4.46 18.79
CA VAL A 140 6.96 3.52 17.69
C VAL A 140 8.38 2.93 17.79
N TYR A 141 9.37 3.70 18.23
CA TYR A 141 10.75 3.20 18.41
C TYR A 141 10.89 2.13 19.51
N GLU A 142 9.90 1.95 20.38
CA GLU A 142 9.86 0.91 21.42
C GLU A 142 9.31 -0.42 20.88
N LEU A 143 8.77 -0.43 19.67
CA LEU A 143 8.14 -1.60 19.05
C LEU A 143 9.15 -2.43 18.27
N SER A 144 8.98 -3.76 18.29
CA SER A 144 9.67 -4.67 17.37
C SER A 144 9.25 -4.40 15.91
N GLY A 145 10.05 -4.85 14.94
CA GLY A 145 9.72 -4.70 13.51
C GLY A 145 8.37 -5.31 13.14
N GLY A 146 8.02 -6.47 13.68
CA GLY A 146 6.72 -7.10 13.47
C GLY A 146 5.56 -6.30 14.06
N GLU A 147 5.76 -5.70 15.25
CA GLU A 147 4.78 -4.79 15.85
C GLU A 147 4.59 -3.54 15.02
N GLN A 148 5.68 -2.92 14.54
CA GLN A 148 5.63 -1.76 13.65
C GLN A 148 4.88 -2.07 12.36
N GLN A 149 5.12 -3.24 11.77
CA GLN A 149 4.41 -3.69 10.56
C GLN A 149 2.90 -3.82 10.81
N ARG A 150 2.50 -4.42 11.94
CA ARG A 150 1.08 -4.53 12.31
C ARG A 150 0.44 -3.17 12.54
N VAL A 151 1.14 -2.22 13.17
CA VAL A 151 0.67 -0.83 13.30
C VAL A 151 0.53 -0.15 11.95
N ALA A 152 1.51 -0.31 11.05
CA ALA A 152 1.45 0.26 9.70
C ALA A 152 0.27 -0.30 8.89
N LEU A 153 -0.01 -1.61 9.01
CA LEU A 153 -1.14 -2.25 8.37
C LEU A 153 -2.47 -1.76 8.97
N ALA A 154 -2.59 -1.72 10.30
CA ALA A 154 -3.76 -1.15 11.00
C ALA A 154 -4.02 0.30 10.57
N ARG A 155 -2.97 1.14 10.47
CA ARG A 155 -3.06 2.52 10.01
C ARG A 155 -3.62 2.62 8.58
N ASN A 156 -3.21 1.73 7.69
CA ASN A 156 -3.75 1.70 6.33
C ASN A 156 -5.22 1.27 6.29
N MET A 157 -5.66 0.39 7.19
CA MET A 157 -7.04 -0.09 7.25
C MET A 157 -8.05 0.97 7.71
N ILE A 158 -7.62 1.97 8.47
CA ILE A 158 -8.52 3.02 9.00
C ILE A 158 -8.75 4.18 8.05
N LYS A 159 -7.95 4.36 7.02
CA LYS A 159 -8.23 5.34 5.98
C LYS A 159 -9.10 4.72 4.88
N PRO A 160 -9.88 5.52 4.13
CA PRO A 160 -10.58 4.98 2.96
C PRO A 160 -9.57 4.55 1.89
N PHE A 161 -9.81 3.38 1.27
CA PHE A 161 -9.05 2.92 0.10
C PHE A 161 -9.84 1.88 -0.70
N GLU A 162 -9.48 1.74 -1.96
CA GLU A 162 -9.99 0.70 -2.86
C GLU A 162 -8.86 -0.25 -3.27
N ILE A 163 -7.62 0.26 -3.39
CA ILE A 163 -6.42 -0.53 -3.69
C ILE A 163 -5.37 -0.35 -2.59
N MET A 164 -4.75 -1.45 -2.19
CA MET A 164 -3.58 -1.44 -1.30
C MET A 164 -2.35 -1.87 -2.08
N LEU A 165 -1.32 -1.04 -2.04
CA LEU A 165 0.00 -1.31 -2.59
C LEU A 165 0.92 -1.71 -1.44
N ALA A 166 1.57 -2.86 -1.52
CA ALA A 166 2.42 -3.39 -0.47
C ALA A 166 3.84 -3.68 -1.00
N ASP A 167 4.82 -2.96 -0.47
CA ASP A 167 6.22 -3.09 -0.86
C ASP A 167 6.95 -3.98 0.14
N GLU A 168 7.36 -5.20 -0.28
CA GLU A 168 8.05 -6.20 0.53
C GLU A 168 7.41 -6.38 1.93
N PRO A 169 6.09 -6.62 2.02
CA PRO A 169 5.36 -6.51 3.29
C PRO A 169 5.76 -7.56 4.34
N THR A 170 6.52 -8.58 3.95
CA THR A 170 6.94 -9.70 4.81
C THR A 170 8.45 -9.85 4.93
N GLY A 171 9.24 -9.00 4.26
CA GLY A 171 10.67 -9.21 4.02
C GLY A 171 11.58 -9.28 5.24
N SER A 172 11.17 -8.79 6.40
CA SER A 172 11.98 -8.77 7.64
C SER A 172 11.27 -9.42 8.82
N LEU A 173 10.17 -10.14 8.56
CA LEU A 173 9.32 -10.68 9.61
C LEU A 173 9.62 -12.14 9.92
N ASP A 174 9.47 -12.51 11.21
CA ASP A 174 9.38 -13.91 11.60
C ASP A 174 8.10 -14.56 11.01
N TYR A 175 8.03 -15.87 11.11
CA TYR A 175 6.96 -16.67 10.52
C TYR A 175 5.56 -16.24 11.00
N GLU A 176 5.39 -15.96 12.30
CA GLU A 176 4.09 -15.61 12.87
C GLU A 176 3.62 -14.24 12.38
N ASN A 177 4.49 -13.24 12.41
CA ASN A 177 4.19 -11.91 11.90
C ASN A 177 3.94 -11.90 10.38
N ARG A 178 4.72 -12.69 9.62
CA ARG A 178 4.49 -12.90 8.18
C ARG A 178 3.08 -13.42 7.92
N LYS A 179 2.66 -14.47 8.64
CA LYS A 179 1.33 -15.07 8.50
C LYS A 179 0.23 -14.05 8.77
N ILE A 180 0.33 -13.27 9.86
CA ILE A 180 -0.65 -12.22 10.18
C ILE A 180 -0.80 -11.22 9.04
N VAL A 181 0.29 -10.79 8.42
CA VAL A 181 0.28 -9.84 7.30
C VAL A 181 -0.39 -10.46 6.09
N ILE A 182 0.01 -11.67 5.69
CA ILE A 182 -0.55 -12.37 4.52
C ILE A 182 -2.06 -12.60 4.71
N ASP A 183 -2.47 -13.18 5.85
CA ASP A 183 -3.88 -13.44 6.16
C ASP A 183 -4.71 -12.16 6.15
N THR A 184 -4.11 -11.03 6.57
CA THR A 184 -4.80 -9.73 6.54
C THR A 184 -4.97 -9.23 5.12
N LEU A 185 -3.96 -9.34 4.25
CA LEU A 185 -4.06 -8.92 2.85
C LEU A 185 -5.07 -9.78 2.08
N ILE A 186 -5.09 -11.09 2.32
CA ILE A 186 -6.08 -12.01 1.74
C ILE A 186 -7.49 -11.61 2.18
N ARG A 187 -7.72 -11.41 3.49
CA ARG A 187 -9.01 -10.98 4.01
C ARG A 187 -9.48 -9.65 3.41
N LEU A 188 -8.60 -8.68 3.27
CA LEU A 188 -8.94 -7.41 2.62
C LEU A 188 -9.34 -7.61 1.15
N ASN A 189 -8.70 -8.53 0.46
CA ASN A 189 -9.09 -8.90 -0.92
C ASN A 189 -10.46 -9.58 -0.95
N ASP A 190 -10.73 -10.52 -0.04
CA ASP A 190 -12.04 -11.17 0.11
C ASP A 190 -13.15 -10.15 0.44
N GLU A 191 -12.81 -9.05 1.14
CA GLU A 191 -13.69 -7.90 1.39
C GLU A 191 -13.86 -7.00 0.14
N GLY A 192 -13.31 -7.38 -1.03
CA GLY A 192 -13.43 -6.69 -2.32
C GLY A 192 -12.40 -5.59 -2.56
N LYS A 193 -11.34 -5.51 -1.75
CA LYS A 193 -10.21 -4.59 -2.01
C LYS A 193 -9.29 -5.18 -3.06
N THR A 194 -8.69 -4.33 -3.88
CA THR A 194 -7.62 -4.70 -4.79
C THR A 194 -6.30 -4.69 -4.05
N ILE A 195 -5.48 -5.72 -4.21
CA ILE A 195 -4.19 -5.83 -3.54
C ILE A 195 -3.09 -5.98 -4.58
N VAL A 196 -2.05 -5.18 -4.47
CA VAL A 196 -0.83 -5.29 -5.30
C VAL A 196 0.37 -5.42 -4.37
N VAL A 197 1.05 -6.53 -4.46
CA VAL A 197 2.24 -6.82 -3.65
C VAL A 197 3.45 -6.90 -4.57
N VAL A 198 4.55 -6.31 -4.16
CA VAL A 198 5.86 -6.60 -4.74
C VAL A 198 6.70 -7.35 -3.73
N SER A 199 7.34 -8.43 -4.17
CA SER A 199 8.19 -9.26 -3.32
C SER A 199 9.34 -9.88 -4.11
N HIS A 200 10.43 -10.19 -3.43
CA HIS A 200 11.48 -11.06 -3.93
C HIS A 200 11.31 -12.50 -3.42
N ASP A 201 10.45 -12.71 -2.44
CA ASP A 201 10.12 -14.01 -1.83
C ASP A 201 8.97 -14.66 -2.62
N LYS A 202 9.20 -15.88 -3.11
CA LYS A 202 8.21 -16.65 -3.88
C LYS A 202 7.19 -17.37 -3.00
N ASP A 203 7.45 -17.41 -1.70
CA ASP A 203 6.58 -18.07 -0.71
C ASP A 203 5.51 -17.11 -0.15
N PHE A 204 5.30 -16.02 -0.85
CA PHE A 204 4.29 -15.03 -0.54
C PHE A 204 2.90 -15.52 -0.95
#